data_4621e206fd5db95176c171dd0b432f3e
#
_entry.id   4621e206fd5db95176c171dd0b432f3e
#
_cell.length_a   1.000
_cell.length_b   1.000
_cell.length_c   1.000
_cell.angle_alpha   90.00
_cell.angle_beta   90.00
_cell.angle_gamma   90.00
#
_symmetry.space_group_name_H-M   'P 1'
#
loop_
_entity.id
_entity.type
_entity.pdbx_description
1 polymer ?
#
loop_
_entity_poly.entity_id
_entity_poly.type
_entity_poly.pdbx_seq_one_letter_code
_entity_poly.pdbx_strand_id
1 'polypeptide(L)'
;MAVALTAFADESFQEDPVRGFYVLAAAVFPPAIHEEVRELMLDLRGSRRVHKLHWNEMDPRQQEDSAKRLASVEGFHMVTVGTPVPQRRQERARAACLTRMVVELHGLGVGRLLMEARERELNRRDVRTVAGARYALPASADFRIEHEFAVKEPLLWAADLVAGAVRSHRLGVRAPRALLEDCLCEIAIDTGCGHA
;
A
#
# COMPACT_ATOMS: atom_id res chain seq x y z
N MET A 1 16.43 22.70 -0.59
CA MET A 1 15.10 22.14 -0.30
C MET A 1 15.26 20.64 -0.28
N ALA A 2 14.81 19.97 0.79
CA ALA A 2 14.80 18.51 0.80
C ALA A 2 13.85 17.99 -0.30
N VAL A 3 14.29 16.99 -1.04
CA VAL A 3 13.44 16.32 -2.03
C VAL A 3 12.32 15.58 -1.27
N ALA A 4 11.06 15.88 -1.59
CA ALA A 4 9.94 15.21 -0.96
C ALA A 4 9.98 13.70 -1.30
N LEU A 5 9.74 12.86 -0.29
CA LEU A 5 9.70 11.41 -0.46
C LEU A 5 8.52 10.99 -1.36
N THR A 6 8.70 9.87 -2.05
CA THR A 6 7.62 9.20 -2.80
C THR A 6 7.23 7.92 -2.07
N ALA A 7 5.93 7.74 -1.85
CA ALA A 7 5.34 6.49 -1.40
C ALA A 7 4.78 5.73 -2.61
N PHE A 8 4.97 4.41 -2.61
CA PHE A 8 4.44 3.48 -3.62
C PHE A 8 3.33 2.66 -2.96
N ALA A 9 2.13 2.66 -3.51
CA ALA A 9 0.99 2.07 -2.81
C ALA A 9 0.20 1.09 -3.67
N ASP A 10 -0.28 0.05 -2.98
CA ASP A 10 -1.18 -0.97 -3.51
C ASP A 10 -2.18 -1.42 -2.44
N GLU A 11 -3.22 -2.13 -2.85
CA GLU A 11 -4.29 -2.58 -1.98
C GLU A 11 -4.47 -4.09 -1.94
N SER A 12 -5.08 -4.53 -0.86
CA SER A 12 -5.65 -5.87 -0.72
C SER A 12 -6.91 -5.81 0.13
N PHE A 13 -7.91 -6.63 -0.15
CA PHE A 13 -9.14 -6.61 0.62
C PHE A 13 -9.80 -7.99 0.74
N GLN A 14 -10.66 -8.10 1.74
CA GLN A 14 -11.54 -9.24 1.94
C GLN A 14 -12.94 -8.69 2.19
N GLU A 15 -13.85 -8.94 1.26
CA GLU A 15 -15.26 -8.65 1.48
C GLU A 15 -15.90 -9.76 2.32
N ASP A 16 -16.53 -9.38 3.42
CA ASP A 16 -17.28 -10.28 4.29
C ASP A 16 -18.34 -9.44 5.02
N PRO A 17 -19.59 -9.95 5.18
CA PRO A 17 -20.65 -9.22 5.87
C PRO A 17 -20.30 -8.77 7.29
N VAL A 18 -19.46 -9.54 7.99
CA VAL A 18 -19.13 -9.32 9.41
C VAL A 18 -17.66 -8.94 9.62
N ARG A 19 -16.76 -9.60 8.89
CA ARG A 19 -15.30 -9.52 9.10
C ARG A 19 -14.55 -8.94 7.91
N GLY A 20 -15.24 -8.32 6.96
CA GLY A 20 -14.63 -7.71 5.81
C GLY A 20 -13.67 -6.58 6.20
N PHE A 21 -12.55 -6.48 5.49
CA PHE A 21 -11.55 -5.44 5.71
C PHE A 21 -10.90 -5.02 4.39
N TYR A 22 -10.36 -3.81 4.41
CA TYR A 22 -9.58 -3.22 3.32
C TYR A 22 -8.19 -2.83 3.82
N VAL A 23 -7.16 -3.26 3.14
CA VAL A 23 -5.76 -2.92 3.42
C VAL A 23 -5.29 -2.00 2.30
N LEU A 24 -4.83 -0.81 2.64
CA LEU A 24 -4.08 0.04 1.74
C LEU A 24 -2.67 0.18 2.31
N ALA A 25 -1.66 -0.29 1.58
CA ALA A 25 -0.28 -0.25 1.98
C ALA A 25 0.51 0.74 1.15
N ALA A 26 1.44 1.45 1.78
CA ALA A 26 2.39 2.35 1.15
C ALA A 26 3.81 1.98 1.58
N ALA A 27 4.67 1.67 0.62
CA ALA A 27 6.09 1.45 0.84
C ALA A 27 6.85 2.74 0.53
N VAL A 28 7.75 3.15 1.43
CA VAL A 28 8.55 4.38 1.29
C VAL A 28 10.01 4.02 1.45
N PHE A 29 10.82 4.42 0.48
CA PHE A 29 12.25 4.19 0.46
C PHE A 29 12.99 5.51 0.25
N PRO A 30 14.22 5.69 0.79
CA PRO A 30 15.08 6.78 0.40
C PRO A 30 15.30 6.80 -1.11
N PRO A 31 15.22 7.97 -1.78
CA PRO A 31 15.40 8.05 -3.23
C PRO A 31 16.72 7.45 -3.74
N ALA A 32 17.76 7.48 -2.91
CA ALA A 32 19.07 6.96 -3.26
C ALA A 32 19.11 5.45 -3.53
N ILE A 33 18.18 4.68 -2.95
CA ILE A 33 18.13 3.21 -3.08
C ILE A 33 16.98 2.70 -3.95
N HIS A 34 16.26 3.58 -4.64
CA HIS A 34 15.12 3.15 -5.47
C HIS A 34 15.52 2.11 -6.53
N GLU A 35 16.70 2.25 -7.16
CA GLU A 35 17.18 1.26 -8.14
C GLU A 35 17.51 -0.08 -7.48
N GLU A 36 18.15 -0.08 -6.32
CA GLU A 36 18.43 -1.29 -5.55
C GLU A 36 17.13 -2.05 -5.21
N VAL A 37 16.09 -1.31 -4.79
CA VAL A 37 14.78 -1.93 -4.48
C VAL A 37 14.09 -2.44 -5.75
N ARG A 38 14.21 -1.74 -6.90
CA ARG A 38 13.72 -2.27 -8.18
C ARG A 38 14.39 -3.57 -8.57
N GLU A 39 15.72 -3.63 -8.44
CA GLU A 39 16.50 -4.86 -8.69
C GLU A 39 16.07 -5.98 -7.75
N LEU A 40 15.88 -5.70 -6.46
CA LEU A 40 15.36 -6.66 -5.50
C LEU A 40 13.99 -7.21 -5.92
N MET A 41 13.05 -6.37 -6.34
CA MET A 41 11.74 -6.79 -6.79
C MET A 41 11.82 -7.65 -8.06
N LEU A 42 12.68 -7.29 -9.00
CA LEU A 42 12.93 -8.07 -10.22
C LEU A 42 13.54 -9.43 -9.89
N ASP A 43 14.48 -9.49 -8.93
CA ASP A 43 15.11 -10.72 -8.50
C ASP A 43 14.10 -11.65 -7.78
N LEU A 44 13.24 -11.10 -6.92
CA LEU A 44 12.14 -11.84 -6.28
C LEU A 44 11.14 -12.41 -7.30
N ARG A 45 10.86 -11.70 -8.39
CA ARG A 45 10.09 -12.24 -9.51
C ARG A 45 10.80 -13.40 -10.19
N GLY A 46 12.13 -13.31 -10.32
CA GLY A 46 12.97 -14.32 -10.95
C GLY A 46 12.58 -14.58 -12.40
N SER A 47 12.78 -15.82 -12.84
CA SER A 47 12.47 -16.28 -14.22
C SER A 47 11.00 -16.65 -14.45
N ARG A 48 10.11 -16.34 -13.51
CA ARG A 48 8.68 -16.61 -13.70
C ARG A 48 8.15 -15.86 -14.94
N ARG A 49 7.28 -16.53 -15.70
CA ARG A 49 6.63 -15.93 -16.88
C ARG A 49 5.47 -15.02 -16.48
N VAL A 50 5.69 -14.18 -15.48
CA VAL A 50 4.72 -13.19 -14.99
C VAL A 50 5.24 -11.78 -15.23
N HIS A 51 4.34 -10.86 -15.57
CA HIS A 51 4.73 -9.49 -15.88
C HIS A 51 5.05 -8.65 -14.64
N LYS A 52 4.47 -9.01 -13.51
CA LYS A 52 4.71 -8.39 -12.19
C LYS A 52 4.82 -9.46 -11.11
N LEU A 53 5.48 -9.13 -10.01
CA LEU A 53 5.44 -9.91 -8.79
C LEU A 53 4.07 -9.71 -8.14
N HIS A 54 3.43 -10.78 -7.67
CA HIS A 54 2.14 -10.70 -7.02
C HIS A 54 2.06 -11.64 -5.82
N TRP A 55 1.69 -11.10 -4.65
CA TRP A 55 1.63 -11.83 -3.39
C TRP A 55 0.83 -13.13 -3.48
N ASN A 56 -0.35 -13.07 -4.08
CA ASN A 56 -1.25 -14.23 -4.17
C ASN A 56 -0.76 -15.34 -5.11
N GLU A 57 0.27 -15.09 -5.92
CA GLU A 57 0.89 -16.08 -6.82
C GLU A 57 2.11 -16.74 -6.20
N MET A 58 2.46 -16.40 -4.96
CA MET A 58 3.58 -16.97 -4.21
C MET A 58 3.12 -18.10 -3.31
N ASP A 59 3.97 -19.11 -3.18
CA ASP A 59 3.83 -20.10 -2.12
C ASP A 59 4.25 -19.50 -0.73
N PRO A 60 3.93 -20.17 0.40
CA PRO A 60 4.23 -19.64 1.73
C PRO A 60 5.73 -19.36 1.96
N ARG A 61 6.64 -20.16 1.42
CA ARG A 61 8.10 -19.96 1.55
C ARG A 61 8.55 -18.73 0.80
N GLN A 62 8.01 -18.53 -0.40
CA GLN A 62 8.28 -17.35 -1.21
C GLN A 62 7.75 -16.08 -0.55
N GLN A 63 6.58 -16.13 0.08
CA GLN A 63 6.00 -15.03 0.84
C GLN A 63 6.90 -14.63 2.03
N GLU A 64 7.38 -15.60 2.79
CA GLU A 64 8.30 -15.36 3.92
C GLU A 64 9.65 -14.82 3.44
N ASP A 65 10.25 -15.40 2.40
CA ASP A 65 11.53 -14.92 1.84
C ASP A 65 11.39 -13.48 1.31
N SER A 66 10.32 -13.20 0.60
CA SER A 66 10.05 -11.86 0.08
C SER A 66 9.88 -10.84 1.20
N ALA A 67 9.13 -11.17 2.26
CA ALA A 67 8.95 -10.30 3.42
C ALA A 67 10.29 -10.08 4.16
N LYS A 68 11.10 -11.12 4.35
CA LYS A 68 12.42 -11.04 4.98
C LYS A 68 13.38 -10.15 4.19
N ARG A 69 13.43 -10.32 2.87
CA ARG A 69 14.30 -9.52 2.00
C ARG A 69 13.84 -8.07 1.94
N LEU A 70 12.53 -7.81 1.90
CA LEU A 70 12.00 -6.45 1.97
C LEU A 70 12.34 -5.78 3.30
N ALA A 71 12.24 -6.51 4.43
CA ALA A 71 12.61 -6.00 5.75
C ALA A 71 14.10 -5.68 5.92
N SER A 72 14.98 -6.24 5.07
CA SER A 72 16.42 -5.95 5.11
C SER A 72 16.81 -4.67 4.37
N VAL A 73 15.89 -4.04 3.68
CA VAL A 73 16.11 -2.80 2.93
C VAL A 73 15.73 -1.59 3.80
N GLU A 74 16.53 -0.53 3.74
CA GLU A 74 16.20 0.72 4.41
C GLU A 74 14.88 1.30 3.87
N GLY A 75 13.93 1.56 4.77
CA GLY A 75 12.63 2.11 4.40
C GLY A 75 11.61 1.98 5.52
N PHE A 76 10.45 2.54 5.30
CA PHE A 76 9.31 2.32 6.19
C PHE A 76 8.04 2.05 5.37
N HIS A 77 7.10 1.34 5.99
CA HIS A 77 5.85 0.98 5.35
C HIS A 77 4.69 1.46 6.22
N MET A 78 3.75 2.15 5.60
CA MET A 78 2.52 2.58 6.26
C MET A 78 1.36 1.78 5.72
N VAL A 79 0.52 1.28 6.63
CA VAL A 79 -0.68 0.54 6.26
C VAL A 79 -1.89 1.12 6.96
N THR A 80 -2.93 1.42 6.21
CA THR A 80 -4.25 1.72 6.76
C THR A 80 -5.17 0.52 6.55
N VAL A 81 -5.85 0.09 7.62
CA VAL A 81 -6.75 -1.05 7.58
C VAL A 81 -8.16 -0.61 7.93
N GLY A 82 -9.00 -0.57 6.92
CA GLY A 82 -10.40 -0.18 7.05
C GLY A 82 -11.30 -1.36 7.43
N THR A 83 -12.13 -1.18 8.43
CA THR A 83 -13.17 -2.14 8.86
C THR A 83 -14.43 -1.38 9.30
N PRO A 84 -15.63 -1.96 9.14
CA PRO A 84 -15.98 -3.14 8.38
C PRO A 84 -16.06 -2.87 6.88
N VAL A 85 -15.96 -3.93 6.06
CA VAL A 85 -16.12 -3.83 4.60
C VAL A 85 -17.13 -4.86 4.11
N PRO A 86 -18.43 -4.57 4.19
CA PRO A 86 -19.47 -5.40 3.60
C PRO A 86 -19.35 -5.45 2.07
N GLN A 87 -20.06 -6.41 1.46
CA GLN A 87 -20.07 -6.57 0.00
C GLN A 87 -20.35 -5.24 -0.73
N ARG A 88 -19.62 -4.99 -1.81
CA ARG A 88 -19.73 -3.79 -2.67
C ARG A 88 -19.44 -2.46 -1.97
N ARG A 89 -18.71 -2.48 -0.85
CA ARG A 89 -18.31 -1.27 -0.11
C ARG A 89 -16.80 -0.99 -0.18
N GLN A 90 -16.04 -1.77 -0.96
CA GLN A 90 -14.57 -1.61 -1.08
C GLN A 90 -14.14 -0.20 -1.49
N GLU A 91 -14.85 0.46 -2.40
CA GLU A 91 -14.49 1.83 -2.84
C GLU A 91 -14.68 2.87 -1.73
N ARG A 92 -15.68 2.70 -0.86
CA ARG A 92 -15.86 3.57 0.31
C ARG A 92 -14.74 3.32 1.34
N ALA A 93 -14.41 2.06 1.59
CA ALA A 93 -13.32 1.69 2.47
C ALA A 93 -11.97 2.23 1.95
N ARG A 94 -11.72 2.09 0.64
CA ARG A 94 -10.56 2.68 -0.03
C ARG A 94 -10.47 4.17 0.20
N ALA A 95 -11.55 4.91 -0.01
CA ALA A 95 -11.55 6.37 0.19
C ALA A 95 -11.25 6.75 1.64
N ALA A 96 -11.80 6.05 2.63
CA ALA A 96 -11.51 6.29 4.04
C ALA A 96 -10.02 6.01 4.38
N CYS A 97 -9.49 4.86 3.94
CA CYS A 97 -8.09 4.49 4.11
C CYS A 97 -7.15 5.50 3.43
N LEU A 98 -7.42 5.86 2.18
CA LEU A 98 -6.61 6.80 1.41
C LEU A 98 -6.61 8.20 2.04
N THR A 99 -7.76 8.69 2.51
CA THR A 99 -7.86 9.99 3.21
C THR A 99 -6.92 10.03 4.42
N ARG A 100 -6.94 8.99 5.25
CA ARG A 100 -6.06 8.91 6.42
C ARG A 100 -4.59 8.77 6.00
N MET A 101 -4.30 7.89 5.06
CA MET A 101 -2.94 7.65 4.57
C MET A 101 -2.26 8.91 4.06
N VAL A 102 -2.97 9.78 3.33
CA VAL A 102 -2.45 11.06 2.83
C VAL A 102 -1.97 11.96 3.97
N VAL A 103 -2.75 12.06 5.04
CA VAL A 103 -2.42 12.91 6.21
C VAL A 103 -1.17 12.37 6.90
N GLU A 104 -1.11 11.08 7.15
CA GLU A 104 0.01 10.45 7.83
C GLU A 104 1.31 10.49 7.01
N LEU A 105 1.22 10.14 5.72
CA LEU A 105 2.38 10.20 4.81
C LEU A 105 2.93 11.62 4.71
N HIS A 106 2.05 12.63 4.62
CA HIS A 106 2.50 14.03 4.61
C HIS A 106 3.25 14.38 5.89
N GLY A 107 2.77 13.94 7.06
CA GLY A 107 3.44 14.13 8.35
C GLY A 107 4.84 13.53 8.42
N LEU A 108 5.13 12.52 7.60
CA LEU A 108 6.44 11.86 7.46
C LEU A 108 7.30 12.42 6.31
N GLY A 109 6.91 13.56 5.71
CA GLY A 109 7.68 14.21 4.64
C GLY A 109 7.44 13.63 3.25
N VAL A 110 6.45 12.78 3.06
CA VAL A 110 6.04 12.29 1.74
C VAL A 110 5.23 13.37 1.03
N GLY A 111 5.63 13.75 -0.17
CA GLY A 111 4.92 14.71 -1.01
C GLY A 111 4.26 14.08 -2.24
N ARG A 112 4.58 12.82 -2.54
CA ARG A 112 4.07 12.11 -3.72
C ARG A 112 3.63 10.71 -3.36
N LEU A 113 2.43 10.33 -3.80
CA LEU A 113 1.88 8.98 -3.69
C LEU A 113 1.70 8.42 -5.11
N LEU A 114 2.44 7.37 -5.45
CA LEU A 114 2.28 6.62 -6.68
C LEU A 114 1.50 5.34 -6.39
N MET A 115 0.35 5.17 -7.03
CA MET A 115 -0.53 4.02 -6.82
C MET A 115 -0.60 3.14 -8.07
N GLU A 116 -0.85 1.83 -7.90
CA GLU A 116 -1.15 0.98 -9.05
C GLU A 116 -2.37 1.51 -9.80
N ALA A 117 -2.22 1.65 -11.12
CA ALA A 117 -3.27 2.15 -12.00
C ALA A 117 -4.41 1.14 -12.11
N ARG A 118 -5.63 1.65 -11.93
CA ARG A 118 -6.88 0.92 -12.16
C ARG A 118 -7.61 1.50 -13.39
N GLU A 119 -8.87 1.19 -13.55
CA GLU A 119 -9.72 1.83 -14.55
C GLU A 119 -9.74 3.35 -14.36
N ARG A 120 -9.80 4.08 -15.47
CA ARG A 120 -9.68 5.55 -15.49
C ARG A 120 -10.63 6.26 -14.50
N GLU A 121 -11.87 5.77 -14.37
CA GLU A 121 -12.83 6.40 -13.46
C GLU A 121 -12.49 6.12 -11.99
N LEU A 122 -11.95 4.96 -11.67
CA LEU A 122 -11.49 4.62 -10.32
C LEU A 122 -10.26 5.47 -9.93
N ASN A 123 -9.31 5.66 -10.85
CA ASN A 123 -8.18 6.57 -10.64
C ASN A 123 -8.65 8.02 -10.40
N ARG A 124 -9.67 8.49 -11.12
CA ARG A 124 -10.27 9.81 -10.88
C ARG A 124 -10.92 9.94 -9.51
N ARG A 125 -11.50 8.85 -8.97
CA ARG A 125 -12.03 8.84 -7.59
C ARG A 125 -10.92 8.99 -6.57
N ASP A 126 -9.78 8.32 -6.76
CA ASP A 126 -8.61 8.47 -5.90
C ASP A 126 -8.10 9.92 -5.91
N VAL A 127 -7.98 10.54 -7.09
CA VAL A 127 -7.59 11.96 -7.22
C VAL A 127 -8.55 12.87 -6.45
N ARG A 128 -9.88 12.66 -6.55
CA ARG A 128 -10.87 13.43 -5.81
C ARG A 128 -10.77 13.21 -4.30
N THR A 129 -10.51 11.98 -3.86
CA THR A 129 -10.29 11.65 -2.45
C THR A 129 -9.08 12.39 -1.90
N VAL A 130 -7.95 12.35 -2.61
CA VAL A 130 -6.73 13.07 -2.20
C VAL A 130 -6.93 14.58 -2.21
N ALA A 131 -7.63 15.12 -3.21
CA ALA A 131 -7.98 16.53 -3.23
C ALA A 131 -8.81 16.96 -2.00
N GLY A 132 -9.75 16.11 -1.57
CA GLY A 132 -10.49 16.30 -0.32
C GLY A 132 -9.60 16.19 0.93
N ALA A 133 -8.72 15.20 0.98
CA ALA A 133 -7.81 15.00 2.11
C ALA A 133 -6.83 16.17 2.32
N ARG A 134 -6.47 16.90 1.27
CA ARG A 134 -5.60 18.08 1.35
C ARG A 134 -6.12 19.19 2.26
N TYR A 135 -7.43 19.30 2.47
CA TYR A 135 -7.99 20.28 3.42
C TYR A 135 -7.58 20.03 4.87
N ALA A 136 -7.12 18.81 5.19
CA ALA A 136 -6.56 18.48 6.50
C ALA A 136 -5.04 18.71 6.59
N LEU A 137 -4.40 19.11 5.49
CA LEU A 137 -2.96 19.40 5.43
C LEU A 137 -2.72 20.91 5.59
N PRO A 138 -1.49 21.34 5.96
CA PRO A 138 -1.11 22.75 5.92
C PRO A 138 -1.37 23.38 4.55
N ALA A 139 -1.75 24.66 4.51
CA ALA A 139 -2.07 25.35 3.24
C ALA A 139 -0.91 25.37 2.22
N SER A 140 0.34 25.24 2.68
CA SER A 140 1.53 25.14 1.85
C SER A 140 1.86 23.73 1.38
N ALA A 141 1.09 22.71 1.77
CA ALA A 141 1.37 21.33 1.41
C ALA A 141 1.13 21.08 -0.08
N ASP A 142 2.19 20.58 -0.76
CA ASP A 142 2.10 20.09 -2.15
C ASP A 142 2.15 18.57 -2.15
N PHE A 143 1.01 17.93 -1.81
CA PHE A 143 0.88 16.48 -1.86
C PHE A 143 0.22 16.07 -3.18
N ARG A 144 0.85 15.15 -3.93
CA ARG A 144 0.39 14.71 -5.24
C ARG A 144 0.10 13.22 -5.26
N ILE A 145 -0.93 12.83 -6.02
CA ILE A 145 -1.22 11.44 -6.35
C ILE A 145 -1.04 11.22 -7.84
N GLU A 146 -0.40 10.13 -8.19
CA GLU A 146 -0.20 9.67 -9.55
C GLU A 146 -0.54 8.17 -9.62
N HIS A 147 -0.79 7.68 -10.84
CA HIS A 147 -1.07 6.27 -11.08
C HIS A 147 -0.15 5.76 -12.18
N GLU A 148 0.45 4.59 -11.96
CA GLU A 148 1.29 3.91 -12.95
C GLU A 148 0.96 2.41 -12.97
N PHE A 149 1.16 1.79 -14.12
CA PHE A 149 1.01 0.33 -14.24
C PHE A 149 2.14 -0.38 -13.50
N ALA A 150 1.80 -1.37 -12.68
CA ALA A 150 2.78 -2.13 -11.90
C ALA A 150 3.83 -2.83 -12.78
N VAL A 151 3.52 -3.15 -14.02
CA VAL A 151 4.49 -3.71 -14.99
C VAL A 151 5.62 -2.75 -15.35
N LYS A 152 5.45 -1.43 -15.12
CA LYS A 152 6.44 -0.41 -15.42
C LYS A 152 7.21 0.06 -14.19
N GLU A 153 6.64 -0.12 -12.98
CA GLU A 153 7.24 0.35 -11.74
C GLU A 153 7.29 -0.77 -10.70
N PRO A 154 8.43 -1.47 -10.59
CA PRO A 154 8.61 -2.56 -9.62
C PRO A 154 8.46 -2.14 -8.15
N LEU A 155 8.66 -0.87 -7.80
CA LEU A 155 8.46 -0.39 -6.43
C LEU A 155 7.00 -0.50 -5.96
N LEU A 156 6.03 -0.55 -6.87
CA LEU A 156 4.64 -0.87 -6.54
C LEU A 156 4.48 -2.31 -6.03
N TRP A 157 5.35 -3.24 -6.46
CA TRP A 157 5.30 -4.63 -5.99
C TRP A 157 5.69 -4.75 -4.52
N ALA A 158 6.57 -3.85 -4.02
CA ALA A 158 6.87 -3.80 -2.58
C ALA A 158 5.62 -3.47 -1.76
N ALA A 159 4.75 -2.58 -2.25
CA ALA A 159 3.48 -2.28 -1.60
C ALA A 159 2.50 -3.48 -1.65
N ASP A 160 2.43 -4.23 -2.76
CA ASP A 160 1.66 -5.48 -2.86
C ASP A 160 2.16 -6.53 -1.84
N LEU A 161 3.49 -6.66 -1.66
CA LEU A 161 4.05 -7.54 -0.63
C LEU A 161 3.61 -7.14 0.78
N VAL A 162 3.68 -5.85 1.10
CA VAL A 162 3.25 -5.33 2.42
C VAL A 162 1.75 -5.53 2.63
N ALA A 163 0.93 -5.18 1.64
CA ALA A 163 -0.52 -5.35 1.70
C ALA A 163 -0.90 -6.83 1.86
N GLY A 164 -0.23 -7.71 1.12
CA GLY A 164 -0.41 -9.16 1.18
C GLY A 164 -0.01 -9.76 2.51
N ALA A 165 1.11 -9.33 3.10
CA ALA A 165 1.57 -9.79 4.41
C ALA A 165 0.57 -9.41 5.53
N VAL A 166 0.07 -8.17 5.52
CA VAL A 166 -0.95 -7.70 6.47
C VAL A 166 -2.28 -8.44 6.26
N ARG A 167 -2.72 -8.63 5.00
CA ARG A 167 -3.91 -9.43 4.70
C ARG A 167 -3.78 -10.86 5.22
N SER A 168 -2.65 -11.51 4.96
CA SER A 168 -2.38 -12.88 5.41
C SER A 168 -2.41 -12.99 6.93
N HIS A 169 -1.85 -12.02 7.64
CA HIS A 169 -1.90 -11.94 9.11
C HIS A 169 -3.34 -11.89 9.62
N ARG A 170 -4.20 -11.09 9.02
CA ARG A 170 -5.62 -11.00 9.38
C ARG A 170 -6.41 -12.27 9.08
N LEU A 171 -5.92 -13.07 8.15
CA LEU A 171 -6.46 -14.40 7.82
C LEU A 171 -5.80 -15.54 8.62
N GLY A 172 -4.93 -15.22 9.60
CA GLY A 172 -4.33 -16.19 10.52
C GLY A 172 -2.89 -16.62 10.18
N VAL A 173 -2.32 -16.18 9.05
CA VAL A 173 -0.93 -16.46 8.67
C VAL A 173 -0.03 -15.32 9.14
N ARG A 174 0.67 -15.50 10.26
CA ARG A 174 1.36 -14.41 10.98
C ARG A 174 2.78 -14.14 10.53
N ALA A 175 3.49 -15.16 10.04
CA ALA A 175 4.94 -15.09 9.83
C ALA A 175 5.41 -13.94 8.91
N PRO A 176 4.84 -13.72 7.70
CA PRO A 176 5.35 -12.67 6.82
C PRO A 176 5.21 -11.26 7.42
N ARG A 177 4.08 -10.95 8.08
CA ARG A 177 3.90 -9.64 8.71
C ARG A 177 4.86 -9.42 9.88
N ALA A 178 5.13 -10.46 10.67
CA ALA A 178 6.06 -10.36 11.80
C ALA A 178 7.48 -10.00 11.35
N LEU A 179 7.90 -10.44 10.16
CA LEU A 179 9.20 -10.07 9.57
C LEU A 179 9.29 -8.57 9.21
N LEU A 180 8.17 -7.91 9.00
CA LEU A 180 8.09 -6.47 8.67
C LEU A 180 7.85 -5.58 9.89
N GLU A 181 7.78 -6.14 11.11
CA GLU A 181 7.29 -5.42 12.31
C GLU A 181 8.06 -4.13 12.59
N ASP A 182 9.38 -4.15 12.46
CA ASP A 182 10.26 -3.02 12.78
C ASP A 182 10.16 -1.86 11.76
N CYS A 183 9.67 -2.13 10.56
CA CYS A 183 9.52 -1.13 9.48
C CYS A 183 8.05 -0.86 9.10
N LEU A 184 7.07 -1.40 9.84
CA LEU A 184 5.65 -1.34 9.51
C LEU A 184 4.86 -0.54 10.55
N CYS A 185 4.16 0.50 10.11
CA CYS A 185 3.15 1.21 10.91
C CYS A 185 1.74 0.87 10.40
N GLU A 186 0.90 0.28 11.25
CA GLU A 186 -0.48 -0.10 10.91
C GLU A 186 -1.49 0.80 11.64
N ILE A 187 -2.43 1.39 10.90
CA ILE A 187 -3.45 2.30 11.40
C ILE A 187 -4.84 1.73 11.12
N ALA A 188 -5.61 1.50 12.16
CA ALA A 188 -7.00 1.05 12.04
C ALA A 188 -7.92 2.22 11.65
N ILE A 189 -8.81 1.97 10.70
CA ILE A 189 -9.77 2.95 10.16
C ILE A 189 -11.19 2.39 10.29
N ASP A 190 -12.08 3.17 10.91
CA ASP A 190 -13.51 2.93 10.77
C ASP A 190 -13.96 3.44 9.39
N THR A 191 -14.43 2.54 8.54
CA THR A 191 -14.89 2.89 7.18
C THR A 191 -16.25 3.58 7.17
N GLY A 192 -16.94 3.62 8.30
CA GLY A 192 -18.33 4.06 8.38
C GLY A 192 -19.29 3.22 7.50
N CYS A 193 -18.86 1.99 7.12
CA CYS A 193 -19.70 1.04 6.39
C CYS A 193 -20.49 0.13 7.33
N GLY A 194 -20.53 0.42 8.63
CA GLY A 194 -21.31 -0.29 9.62
C GLY A 194 -22.80 -0.30 9.28
N HIS A 195 -23.52 -1.23 9.86
CA HIS A 195 -24.91 -1.54 9.56
C HIS A 195 -25.80 -0.30 9.48
N ALA A 196 -26.49 -0.18 8.33
CA ALA A 196 -27.70 0.60 8.24
C ALA A 196 -28.86 -0.26 8.80
#